data_c8c6c5579d7874576ef476436e235d43
#
_entry.id   c8c6c5579d7874576ef476436e235d43
#
_cell.length_a   1.000
_cell.length_b   1.000
_cell.length_c   1.000
_cell.angle_alpha   90.00
_cell.angle_beta   90.00
_cell.angle_gamma   90.00
#
_symmetry.space_group_name_H-M   'P 1'
#
loop_
_entity.id
_entity.type
_entity.pdbx_description
1 polymer ?
#
loop_
_entity_poly.entity_id
_entity_poly.type
_entity_poly.pdbx_seq_one_letter_code
_entity_poly.pdbx_strand_id
1 'polypeptide(L)'
;MDLSSFGDTQKFRRKLTTECPAIIGTVPIYDAVVYYHKALKEITAKEWLDIVRMHAKDGVDFMTIHCGINKATAKKFRADKRLMNIVSRGGSIIYAWMEMTGNENPLF
;
A
#
# COMPACT_ATOMS: atom_id res chain seq x y z
N MET A 1 11.41 6.42 7.90
CA MET A 1 10.17 5.89 7.29
C MET A 1 9.59 4.83 8.21
N ASP A 2 8.30 4.94 8.52
CA ASP A 2 7.58 3.96 9.33
C ASP A 2 6.95 2.89 8.43
N LEU A 3 7.40 1.66 8.57
CA LEU A 3 6.92 0.47 7.84
C LEU A 3 6.24 -0.52 8.80
N SER A 4 5.74 -0.04 9.93
CA SER A 4 5.09 -0.89 10.95
C SER A 4 3.93 -1.67 10.37
N SER A 5 3.90 -2.95 10.65
CA SER A 5 2.89 -3.90 10.17
C SER A 5 2.47 -4.90 11.26
N PHE A 6 2.56 -4.48 12.52
CA PHE A 6 2.21 -5.31 13.67
C PHE A 6 1.50 -4.49 14.75
N GLY A 7 0.51 -5.08 15.39
CA GLY A 7 -0.28 -4.46 16.45
C GLY A 7 -1.15 -3.31 15.95
N ASP A 8 -1.43 -2.34 16.82
CA ASP A 8 -2.18 -1.12 16.48
C ASP A 8 -1.25 -0.10 15.79
N THR A 9 -1.13 -0.24 14.47
CA THR A 9 -0.26 0.60 13.64
C THR A 9 -0.71 2.07 13.64
N GLN A 10 -2.01 2.34 13.71
CA GLN A 10 -2.55 3.71 13.73
C GLN A 10 -2.20 4.42 15.03
N LYS A 11 -2.34 3.77 16.18
CA LYS A 11 -1.96 4.33 17.46
C LYS A 11 -0.47 4.67 17.51
N PHE A 12 0.37 3.75 17.04
CA PHE A 12 1.81 3.95 16.94
C PHE A 12 2.15 5.13 16.03
N ARG A 13 1.56 5.20 14.86
CA ARG A 13 1.78 6.27 13.87
C ARG A 13 1.40 7.64 14.42
N ARG A 14 0.25 7.76 15.09
CA ARG A 14 -0.20 9.01 15.72
C ARG A 14 0.77 9.47 16.81
N LYS A 15 1.25 8.54 17.62
CA LYS A 15 2.27 8.84 18.63
C LYS A 15 3.56 9.31 17.97
N LEU A 16 4.01 8.61 16.93
CA LEU A 16 5.23 8.93 16.20
C LEU A 16 5.16 10.33 15.56
N THR A 17 4.07 10.67 14.90
CA THR A 17 3.88 11.99 14.25
C THR A 17 3.75 13.13 15.27
N THR A 18 3.30 12.85 16.48
CA THR A 18 3.14 13.86 17.55
C THR A 18 4.42 14.08 18.35
N GLU A 19 5.17 13.02 18.63
CA GLU A 19 6.29 13.08 19.60
C GLU A 19 7.67 13.10 18.92
N CYS A 20 7.79 12.61 17.67
CA CYS A 20 9.05 12.56 16.96
C CYS A 20 9.30 13.87 16.19
N PRO A 21 10.44 14.55 16.39
CA PRO A 21 10.76 15.78 15.68
C PRO A 21 11.23 15.56 14.22
N ALA A 22 11.47 14.32 13.82
CA ALA A 22 11.92 13.99 12.49
C ALA A 22 10.74 13.90 11.51
N ILE A 23 11.00 14.11 10.23
CA ILE A 23 10.06 13.90 9.12
C ILE A 23 9.63 12.44 9.08
N ILE A 24 8.32 12.19 9.13
CA ILE A 24 7.73 10.86 9.13
C ILE A 24 7.12 10.54 7.77
N GLY A 25 7.64 9.49 7.14
CA GLY A 25 7.09 8.92 5.91
C GLY A 25 6.52 7.52 6.13
N THR A 26 5.46 7.15 5.41
CA THR A 26 4.81 5.84 5.50
C THR A 26 4.55 5.19 4.16
N VAL A 27 4.20 3.91 4.19
CA VAL A 27 3.81 3.12 3.01
C VAL A 27 2.44 2.50 3.28
N PRO A 28 1.33 3.17 2.92
CA PRO A 28 -0.02 2.76 3.30
C PRO A 28 -0.40 1.34 2.88
N ILE A 29 0.12 0.86 1.75
CA ILE A 29 -0.22 -0.48 1.23
C ILE A 29 0.17 -1.61 2.20
N TYR A 30 1.23 -1.44 2.99
CA TYR A 30 1.64 -2.45 3.98
C TYR A 30 0.70 -2.47 5.18
N ASP A 31 0.20 -1.30 5.56
CA ASP A 31 -0.73 -1.16 6.67
C ASP A 31 -2.12 -1.70 6.32
N ALA A 32 -2.61 -1.48 5.12
CA ALA A 32 -3.92 -1.93 4.68
C ALA A 32 -4.14 -3.44 4.87
N VAL A 33 -3.15 -4.24 4.54
CA VAL A 33 -3.21 -5.71 4.67
C VAL A 33 -3.35 -6.13 6.13
N VAL A 34 -2.76 -5.38 7.05
CA VAL A 34 -2.80 -5.65 8.50
C VAL A 34 -4.05 -5.05 9.13
N TYR A 35 -4.37 -3.81 8.81
CA TYR A 35 -5.44 -3.02 9.41
C TYR A 35 -6.84 -3.66 9.21
N TYR A 36 -7.12 -4.10 8.00
CA TYR A 36 -8.45 -4.66 7.70
C TYR A 36 -8.65 -6.10 8.14
N HIS A 37 -7.60 -6.83 8.50
CA HIS A 37 -7.67 -8.25 8.91
C HIS A 37 -8.48 -9.13 7.94
N LYS A 38 -8.42 -8.82 6.65
CA LYS A 38 -9.13 -9.51 5.57
C LYS A 38 -8.16 -10.23 4.64
N ALA A 39 -8.67 -11.20 3.90
CA ALA A 39 -7.94 -11.75 2.77
C ALA A 39 -7.74 -10.65 1.72
N LEU A 40 -6.58 -10.66 1.04
CA LEU A 40 -6.22 -9.61 0.08
C LEU A 40 -7.31 -9.34 -0.97
N LYS A 41 -7.95 -10.40 -1.49
CA LYS A 41 -9.04 -10.31 -2.48
C LYS A 41 -10.31 -9.62 -1.95
N GLU A 42 -10.49 -9.55 -0.63
CA GLU A 42 -11.67 -8.96 0.01
C GLU A 42 -11.52 -7.47 0.29
N ILE A 43 -10.31 -6.94 0.16
CA ILE A 43 -10.06 -5.50 0.31
C ILE A 43 -10.64 -4.79 -0.91
N THR A 44 -11.52 -3.82 -0.67
CA THR A 44 -12.16 -3.05 -1.74
C THR A 44 -11.29 -1.90 -2.23
N ALA A 45 -11.54 -1.41 -3.45
CA ALA A 45 -10.87 -0.22 -3.98
C ALA A 45 -11.02 1.00 -3.05
N LYS A 46 -12.20 1.15 -2.43
CA LYS A 46 -12.46 2.21 -1.45
C LYS A 46 -11.55 2.08 -0.22
N GLU A 47 -11.39 0.86 0.30
CA GLU A 47 -10.53 0.60 1.47
C GLU A 47 -9.05 0.93 1.19
N TRP A 48 -8.55 0.68 -0.03
CA TRP A 48 -7.21 1.12 -0.43
C TRP A 48 -7.05 2.65 -0.38
N LEU A 49 -8.06 3.39 -0.80
CA LEU A 49 -8.06 4.86 -0.72
C LEU A 49 -8.25 5.35 0.73
N ASP A 50 -9.07 4.68 1.50
CA ASP A 50 -9.35 5.06 2.89
C ASP A 50 -8.12 4.89 3.79
N ILE A 51 -7.28 3.86 3.55
CA ILE A 51 -6.03 3.71 4.29
C ILE A 51 -5.05 4.87 3.99
N VAL A 52 -4.97 5.32 2.75
CA VAL A 52 -4.17 6.49 2.38
C VAL A 52 -4.68 7.75 3.11
N ARG A 53 -6.00 7.97 3.11
CA ARG A 53 -6.62 9.10 3.83
C ARG A 53 -6.37 9.02 5.33
N MET A 54 -6.42 7.83 5.91
CA MET A 54 -6.13 7.63 7.33
C MET A 54 -4.69 8.04 7.68
N HIS A 55 -3.71 7.61 6.89
CA HIS A 55 -2.32 8.03 7.09
C HIS A 55 -2.14 9.55 6.99
N ALA A 56 -2.79 10.18 6.01
CA ALA A 56 -2.77 11.64 5.86
C ALA A 56 -3.38 12.34 7.09
N LYS A 57 -4.50 11.85 7.60
CA LYS A 57 -5.16 12.40 8.81
C LYS A 57 -4.31 12.21 10.08
N ASP A 58 -3.52 11.16 10.14
CA ASP A 58 -2.62 10.91 11.25
C ASP A 58 -1.38 11.82 11.26
N GLY A 59 -1.22 12.69 10.24
CA GLY A 59 -0.23 13.74 10.21
C GLY A 59 1.14 13.32 9.67
N VAL A 60 1.22 12.27 8.84
CA VAL A 60 2.49 11.91 8.17
C VAL A 60 2.91 13.00 7.18
N ASP A 61 4.22 13.22 7.05
CA ASP A 61 4.78 14.27 6.21
C ASP A 61 4.84 13.86 4.73
N PHE A 62 5.02 12.57 4.45
CA PHE A 62 4.98 12.02 3.09
C PHE A 62 4.58 10.55 3.07
N MET A 63 4.18 10.07 1.89
CA MET A 63 3.80 8.68 1.67
C MET A 63 4.42 8.13 0.39
N THR A 64 4.82 6.86 0.43
CA THR A 64 5.17 6.11 -0.78
C THR A 64 3.92 5.38 -1.28
N ILE A 65 3.43 5.77 -2.46
CA ILE A 65 2.23 5.22 -3.08
C ILE A 65 2.60 4.34 -4.27
N HIS A 66 2.07 3.12 -4.32
CA HIS A 66 2.32 2.17 -5.40
C HIS A 66 1.31 2.37 -6.55
N CYS A 67 1.39 3.52 -7.21
CA CYS A 67 0.47 3.92 -8.29
C CYS A 67 0.95 3.55 -9.70
N GLY A 68 2.22 3.24 -9.90
CA GLY A 68 2.81 3.03 -11.23
C GLY A 68 2.42 1.72 -11.92
N ILE A 69 1.80 0.77 -11.20
CA ILE A 69 1.32 -0.47 -11.79
C ILE A 69 -0.17 -0.35 -12.13
N ASN A 70 -0.52 -0.68 -13.37
CA ASN A 70 -1.89 -0.70 -13.89
C ASN A 70 -2.08 -1.90 -14.81
N LYS A 71 -3.30 -2.13 -15.32
CA LYS A 71 -3.59 -3.26 -16.22
C LYS A 71 -2.70 -3.30 -17.46
N ALA A 72 -2.39 -2.14 -18.04
CA ALA A 72 -1.55 -2.06 -19.24
C ALA A 72 -0.10 -2.47 -18.93
N THR A 73 0.48 -1.97 -17.83
CA THR A 73 1.83 -2.34 -17.40
C THR A 73 1.89 -3.79 -16.93
N ALA A 74 0.86 -4.29 -16.26
CA ALA A 74 0.73 -5.69 -15.85
C ALA A 74 0.72 -6.64 -17.07
N LYS A 75 0.00 -6.27 -18.15
CA LYS A 75 0.00 -7.03 -19.39
C LYS A 75 1.38 -7.08 -20.03
N LYS A 76 2.09 -5.96 -20.10
CA LYS A 76 3.46 -5.91 -20.61
C LYS A 76 4.40 -6.76 -19.76
N PHE A 77 4.29 -6.67 -18.45
CA PHE A 77 5.08 -7.47 -17.51
C PHE A 77 4.94 -8.99 -17.75
N ARG A 78 3.75 -9.47 -18.09
CA ARG A 78 3.53 -10.89 -18.42
C ARG A 78 4.14 -11.29 -19.77
N ALA A 79 4.13 -10.37 -20.74
CA ALA A 79 4.67 -10.64 -22.07
C ALA A 79 6.20 -10.66 -22.09
N ASP A 80 6.84 -9.88 -21.22
CA ASP A 80 8.28 -9.72 -21.17
C ASP A 80 8.92 -10.81 -20.29
N LYS A 81 9.94 -11.49 -20.83
CA LYS A 81 10.76 -12.45 -20.09
C LYS A 81 11.79 -11.71 -19.23
N ARG A 82 11.38 -11.24 -18.07
CA ARG A 82 12.30 -10.59 -17.12
C ARG A 82 13.12 -11.65 -16.37
N LEU A 83 14.39 -11.32 -16.08
CA LEU A 83 15.24 -12.14 -15.24
C LEU A 83 14.73 -12.25 -13.80
N MET A 84 14.14 -11.15 -13.29
CA MET A 84 13.53 -11.10 -11.97
C MET A 84 12.06 -10.66 -12.09
N ASN A 85 11.23 -11.28 -11.28
CA ASN A 85 9.83 -10.89 -11.12
C ASN A 85 9.68 -9.51 -10.44
N ILE A 86 8.48 -9.17 -9.98
CA ILE A 86 8.24 -7.92 -9.24
C ILE A 86 9.03 -7.97 -7.93
N VAL A 87 10.01 -7.07 -7.77
CA VAL A 87 10.86 -7.00 -6.57
C VAL A 87 10.29 -6.10 -5.49
N SER A 88 9.39 -5.18 -5.85
CA SER A 88 8.71 -4.30 -4.91
C SER A 88 7.64 -5.09 -4.14
N ARG A 89 7.76 -5.15 -2.81
CA ARG A 89 6.75 -5.80 -1.95
C ARG A 89 5.36 -5.19 -2.14
N GLY A 90 5.23 -3.87 -2.10
CA GLY A 90 3.96 -3.19 -2.28
C GLY A 90 3.42 -3.31 -3.71
N GLY A 91 4.31 -3.25 -4.70
CA GLY A 91 3.96 -3.51 -6.10
C GLY A 91 3.42 -4.93 -6.30
N SER A 92 4.00 -5.92 -5.65
CA SER A 92 3.52 -7.32 -5.69
C SER A 92 2.15 -7.48 -5.04
N ILE A 93 1.91 -6.81 -3.91
CA ILE A 93 0.62 -6.85 -3.21
C ILE A 93 -0.49 -6.29 -4.11
N ILE A 94 -0.31 -5.10 -4.68
CA ILE A 94 -1.34 -4.50 -5.53
C ILE A 94 -1.53 -5.26 -6.84
N TYR A 95 -0.45 -5.79 -7.42
CA TYR A 95 -0.52 -6.66 -8.60
C TYR A 95 -1.36 -7.90 -8.31
N ALA A 96 -1.09 -8.60 -7.21
CA ALA A 96 -1.85 -9.78 -6.80
C ALA A 96 -3.34 -9.44 -6.57
N TRP A 97 -3.63 -8.29 -5.95
CA TRP A 97 -4.99 -7.82 -5.75
C TRP A 97 -5.71 -7.58 -7.09
N MET A 98 -5.05 -6.91 -8.03
CA MET A 98 -5.58 -6.68 -9.39
C MET A 98 -5.89 -8.00 -10.11
N GLU A 99 -5.01 -9.00 -9.99
CA GLU A 99 -5.19 -10.33 -10.60
C GLU A 99 -6.38 -11.08 -9.98
N MET A 100 -6.49 -11.06 -8.66
CA MET A 100 -7.56 -11.77 -7.94
C MET A 100 -8.95 -11.14 -8.12
N THR A 101 -9.01 -9.82 -8.27
CA THR A 101 -10.27 -9.08 -8.35
C THR A 101 -10.67 -8.70 -9.77
N GLY A 102 -9.74 -8.72 -10.71
CA GLY A 102 -9.94 -8.22 -12.06
C GLY A 102 -10.09 -6.69 -12.16
N ASN A 103 -9.86 -5.97 -11.06
CA ASN A 103 -9.99 -4.52 -11.00
C ASN A 103 -8.70 -3.80 -11.41
N GLU A 104 -8.83 -2.51 -11.73
CA GLU A 104 -7.68 -1.62 -11.92
C GLU A 104 -7.09 -1.23 -10.55
N ASN A 105 -5.80 -0.85 -10.56
CA ASN A 105 -5.16 -0.31 -9.37
C ASN A 105 -5.90 0.96 -8.89
N PRO A 106 -6.49 0.97 -7.70
CA PRO A 106 -7.24 2.13 -7.23
C PRO A 106 -6.35 3.33 -6.85
N LEU A 107 -5.03 3.11 -6.82
CA LEU A 107 -4.04 4.15 -6.51
C LEU A 107 -3.38 4.74 -7.77
N PHE A 108 -3.78 4.23 -8.96
CA PHE A 108 -3.29 4.71 -10.26
C PHE A 108 -3.84 6.10 -10.62
#